data_f164182ad5ec2398b82f31cf1cc2be27
#
_entry.id   f164182ad5ec2398b82f31cf1cc2be27
#
_cell.length_a   1.000
_cell.length_b   1.000
_cell.length_c   1.000
_cell.angle_alpha   90.00
_cell.angle_beta   90.00
_cell.angle_gamma   90.00
#
_symmetry.space_group_name_H-M   'P 1'
#
loop_
_entity.id
_entity.type
_entity.pdbx_description
1 polymer ?
#
loop_
_entity_poly.entity_id
_entity_poly.type
_entity_poly.pdbx_seq_one_letter_code
_entity_poly.pdbx_strand_id
1 'polypeptide(L)'
;MKRIVFMGSPDFAVPCLDALHESGRYQPQLVVSQPDRPRGRGQSVDPTPVRARALELGIATLTMTKESYAEGVEVVRAARPDAIIVVAFGLILRRDLLDMPPFGCINVHASLLPRHRGVSPIQAAILAGDDVTGCTTMRIDEGVDTGNTLLRVETPIAPDDTAGTLTARLAGLGAPLLVRTLDGIFDGSAHEIIQDHALATFTKKIRKHHGLIDWMKSAIELERRVRAMTPWPSAYTFLGGRRLQIDSAVISRDSAKIPGTVVSLSPLVVACGEGALEIRKIRPEGRRAMTPDEFRAGNKLAVGDVLGAPAKD
;
A
#
# COMPACT_ATOMS: atom_id res chain seq x y z
N MET A 1 -21.76 -24.16 -5.78
CA MET A 1 -20.91 -22.93 -5.93
C MET A 1 -21.25 -22.00 -4.79
N LYS A 2 -20.26 -21.46 -4.07
CA LYS A 2 -20.48 -20.56 -2.91
C LYS A 2 -20.62 -19.12 -3.38
N ARG A 3 -21.59 -18.41 -2.83
CA ARG A 3 -21.89 -17.00 -3.18
C ARG A 3 -21.00 -16.08 -2.37
N ILE A 4 -20.23 -15.24 -3.05
CA ILE A 4 -19.31 -14.29 -2.42
C ILE A 4 -19.77 -12.86 -2.72
N VAL A 5 -19.73 -12.00 -1.74
CA VAL A 5 -19.65 -10.55 -1.93
C VAL A 5 -18.20 -10.15 -1.76
N PHE A 6 -17.64 -9.47 -2.75
CA PHE A 6 -16.27 -8.99 -2.72
C PHE A 6 -16.23 -7.47 -2.48
N MET A 7 -15.50 -7.03 -1.48
CA MET A 7 -15.35 -5.62 -1.12
C MET A 7 -13.91 -5.18 -1.29
N GLY A 8 -13.63 -4.30 -2.25
CA GLY A 8 -12.28 -3.83 -2.54
C GLY A 8 -12.28 -2.65 -3.48
N SER A 9 -11.15 -1.92 -3.57
CA SER A 9 -11.07 -0.74 -4.44
C SER A 9 -9.77 -0.65 -5.26
N PRO A 10 -8.55 -0.76 -4.69
CA PRO A 10 -7.30 -0.54 -5.41
C PRO A 10 -6.83 -1.76 -6.21
N ASP A 11 -5.81 -1.53 -7.04
CA ASP A 11 -5.14 -2.57 -7.84
C ASP A 11 -4.70 -3.79 -7.02
N PHE A 12 -4.30 -3.59 -5.76
CA PHE A 12 -3.92 -4.67 -4.85
C PHE A 12 -5.01 -5.76 -4.70
N ALA A 13 -6.28 -5.37 -4.80
CA ALA A 13 -7.40 -6.28 -4.60
C ALA A 13 -7.82 -7.03 -5.88
N VAL A 14 -7.41 -6.57 -7.06
CA VAL A 14 -7.82 -7.15 -8.35
C VAL A 14 -7.42 -8.62 -8.48
N PRO A 15 -6.16 -9.05 -8.19
CA PRO A 15 -5.79 -10.47 -8.30
C PRO A 15 -6.62 -11.39 -7.40
N CYS A 16 -7.09 -10.91 -6.24
CA CYS A 16 -7.97 -11.69 -5.37
C CYS A 16 -9.36 -11.89 -6.00
N LEU A 17 -9.91 -10.86 -6.66
CA LEU A 17 -11.16 -10.98 -7.40
C LEU A 17 -11.03 -11.96 -8.57
N ASP A 18 -9.96 -11.85 -9.34
CA ASP A 18 -9.67 -12.75 -10.46
C ASP A 18 -9.55 -14.21 -9.99
N ALA A 19 -8.78 -14.47 -8.93
CA ALA A 19 -8.61 -15.81 -8.38
C ALA A 19 -9.92 -16.44 -7.89
N LEU A 20 -10.81 -15.63 -7.29
CA LEU A 20 -12.14 -16.11 -6.92
C LEU A 20 -12.97 -16.49 -8.15
N HIS A 21 -13.00 -15.62 -9.17
CA HIS A 21 -13.74 -15.85 -10.40
C HIS A 21 -13.22 -17.08 -11.16
N GLU A 22 -11.92 -17.20 -11.34
CA GLU A 22 -11.25 -18.29 -12.04
C GLU A 22 -11.33 -19.64 -11.31
N SER A 23 -11.48 -19.62 -9.99
CA SER A 23 -11.58 -20.85 -9.19
C SER A 23 -12.75 -21.75 -9.59
N GLY A 24 -13.81 -21.19 -10.18
CA GLY A 24 -15.04 -21.88 -10.51
C GLY A 24 -15.85 -22.39 -9.28
N ARG A 25 -15.32 -22.24 -8.08
CA ARG A 25 -15.93 -22.70 -6.81
C ARG A 25 -16.59 -21.57 -6.05
N TYR A 26 -16.01 -20.40 -6.14
CA TYR A 26 -16.43 -19.18 -5.45
C TYR A 26 -16.96 -18.20 -6.50
N GLN A 27 -18.24 -17.87 -6.41
CA GLN A 27 -18.86 -16.97 -7.39
C GLN A 27 -19.05 -15.58 -6.78
N PRO A 28 -18.28 -14.56 -7.18
CA PRO A 28 -18.57 -13.19 -6.81
C PRO A 28 -19.92 -12.77 -7.40
N GLN A 29 -20.94 -12.64 -6.54
CA GLN A 29 -22.30 -12.22 -6.95
C GLN A 29 -22.38 -10.70 -7.05
N LEU A 30 -21.63 -10.01 -6.22
CA LEU A 30 -21.60 -8.56 -6.10
C LEU A 30 -20.19 -8.11 -5.74
N VAL A 31 -19.72 -7.08 -6.42
CA VAL A 31 -18.49 -6.37 -6.07
C VAL A 31 -18.85 -5.00 -5.51
N VAL A 32 -18.39 -4.70 -4.31
CA VAL A 32 -18.59 -3.42 -3.64
C VAL A 32 -17.27 -2.66 -3.63
N SER A 33 -17.26 -1.43 -4.11
CA SER A 33 -16.09 -0.57 -4.12
C SER A 33 -16.37 0.81 -3.53
N GLN A 34 -15.33 1.58 -3.26
CA GLN A 34 -15.50 3.02 -3.04
C GLN A 34 -15.94 3.71 -4.33
N PRO A 35 -16.58 4.90 -4.23
CA PRO A 35 -16.93 5.68 -5.42
C PRO A 35 -15.72 5.99 -6.29
N ASP A 36 -16.00 6.12 -7.57
CA ASP A 36 -15.05 6.57 -8.56
C ASP A 36 -14.51 7.96 -8.20
N ARG A 37 -13.24 8.18 -8.46
CA ARG A 37 -12.58 9.45 -8.13
C ARG A 37 -11.88 10.00 -9.35
N PRO A 38 -11.85 11.34 -9.50
CA PRO A 38 -11.05 11.96 -10.55
C PRO A 38 -9.60 11.48 -10.47
N ARG A 39 -9.07 10.96 -11.57
CA ARG A 39 -7.69 10.50 -11.73
C ARG A 39 -6.98 11.26 -12.85
N GLY A 40 -5.66 11.44 -12.69
CA GLY A 40 -4.81 12.00 -13.73
C GLY A 40 -4.97 13.51 -13.94
N ARG A 41 -4.25 14.04 -14.96
CA ARG A 41 -4.24 15.49 -15.29
C ARG A 41 -5.54 15.99 -15.92
N GLY A 42 -6.37 15.10 -16.47
CA GLY A 42 -7.66 15.41 -17.10
C GLY A 42 -8.87 15.31 -16.15
N GLN A 43 -8.68 14.91 -14.89
CA GLN A 43 -9.76 14.69 -13.91
C GLN A 43 -10.93 13.82 -14.44
N SER A 44 -10.66 12.88 -15.34
CA SER A 44 -11.66 11.88 -15.75
C SER A 44 -12.08 11.07 -14.51
N VAL A 45 -13.38 10.90 -14.33
CA VAL A 45 -13.93 10.06 -13.27
C VAL A 45 -13.86 8.61 -13.75
N ASP A 46 -12.76 7.94 -13.41
CA ASP A 46 -12.57 6.54 -13.79
C ASP A 46 -13.04 5.62 -12.64
N PRO A 47 -13.58 4.44 -12.98
CA PRO A 47 -13.95 3.45 -11.98
C PRO A 47 -12.72 3.02 -11.16
N THR A 48 -12.95 2.60 -9.92
CA THR A 48 -11.88 1.96 -9.15
C THR A 48 -11.37 0.73 -9.90
N PRO A 49 -10.08 0.32 -9.76
CA PRO A 49 -9.54 -0.86 -10.43
C PRO A 49 -10.38 -2.12 -10.23
N VAL A 50 -10.85 -2.36 -9.02
CA VAL A 50 -11.71 -3.51 -8.71
C VAL A 50 -13.07 -3.40 -9.43
N ARG A 51 -13.68 -2.21 -9.46
CA ARG A 51 -14.94 -2.01 -10.17
C ARG A 51 -14.80 -2.16 -11.69
N ALA A 52 -13.73 -1.61 -12.25
CA ALA A 52 -13.43 -1.77 -13.68
C ALA A 52 -13.32 -3.27 -14.02
N ARG A 53 -12.55 -4.02 -13.23
CA ARG A 53 -12.38 -5.45 -13.45
C ARG A 53 -13.69 -6.25 -13.28
N ALA A 54 -14.51 -5.90 -12.29
CA ALA A 54 -15.82 -6.53 -12.10
C ALA A 54 -16.74 -6.34 -13.29
N LEU A 55 -16.75 -5.13 -13.88
CA LEU A 55 -17.54 -4.84 -15.09
C LEU A 55 -17.06 -5.65 -16.29
N GLU A 56 -15.74 -5.82 -16.49
CA GLU A 56 -15.17 -6.68 -17.54
C GLU A 56 -15.58 -8.15 -17.36
N LEU A 57 -15.68 -8.62 -16.11
CA LEU A 57 -16.11 -9.98 -15.76
C LEU A 57 -17.64 -10.16 -15.79
N GLY A 58 -18.41 -9.12 -16.07
CA GLY A 58 -19.88 -9.17 -16.05
C GLY A 58 -20.48 -9.32 -14.65
N ILE A 59 -19.75 -8.95 -13.60
CA ILE A 59 -20.19 -9.05 -12.20
C ILE A 59 -20.92 -7.76 -11.80
N ALA A 60 -22.05 -7.89 -11.09
CA ALA A 60 -22.79 -6.75 -10.58
C ALA A 60 -21.91 -5.90 -9.62
N THR A 61 -22.01 -4.58 -9.73
CA THR A 61 -21.19 -3.66 -8.92
C THR A 61 -22.05 -2.71 -8.11
N LEU A 62 -21.56 -2.36 -6.90
CA LEU A 62 -22.14 -1.36 -6.01
C LEU A 62 -21.01 -0.41 -5.56
N THR A 63 -21.30 0.89 -5.49
CA THR A 63 -20.44 1.83 -4.80
C THR A 63 -20.99 2.13 -3.41
N MET A 64 -20.11 2.10 -2.40
CA MET A 64 -20.52 2.34 -1.01
C MET A 64 -19.64 3.42 -0.37
N THR A 65 -20.30 4.36 0.31
CA THR A 65 -19.66 5.40 1.12
C THR A 65 -20.13 5.28 2.57
N LYS A 66 -19.67 6.15 3.45
CA LYS A 66 -20.19 6.24 4.81
C LYS A 66 -21.66 6.68 4.83
N GLU A 67 -22.02 7.55 3.90
CA GLU A 67 -23.37 8.13 3.78
C GLU A 67 -24.37 7.11 3.21
N SER A 68 -23.96 6.33 2.20
CA SER A 68 -24.79 5.29 1.58
C SER A 68 -24.64 3.90 2.24
N TYR A 69 -24.00 3.83 3.41
CA TYR A 69 -23.67 2.56 4.06
C TYR A 69 -24.91 1.69 4.33
N ALA A 70 -25.97 2.28 4.92
CA ALA A 70 -27.19 1.55 5.27
C ALA A 70 -27.90 0.98 4.04
N GLU A 71 -28.02 1.75 2.97
CA GLU A 71 -28.57 1.32 1.69
C GLU A 71 -27.72 0.19 1.07
N GLY A 72 -26.40 0.36 1.15
CA GLY A 72 -25.46 -0.65 0.66
C GLY A 72 -25.57 -1.98 1.40
N VAL A 73 -25.81 -1.96 2.72
CA VAL A 73 -26.04 -3.18 3.52
C VAL A 73 -27.23 -3.96 3.00
N GLU A 74 -28.34 -3.29 2.63
CA GLU A 74 -29.53 -3.97 2.12
C GLU A 74 -29.27 -4.62 0.74
N VAL A 75 -28.49 -3.98 -0.12
CA VAL A 75 -28.08 -4.56 -1.41
C VAL A 75 -27.20 -5.80 -1.18
N VAL A 76 -26.24 -5.72 -0.25
CA VAL A 76 -25.41 -6.87 0.14
C VAL A 76 -26.26 -8.00 0.72
N ARG A 77 -27.24 -7.69 1.56
CA ARG A 77 -28.18 -8.66 2.14
C ARG A 77 -28.99 -9.39 1.06
N ALA A 78 -29.47 -8.64 0.06
CA ALA A 78 -30.21 -9.22 -1.07
C ALA A 78 -29.38 -10.21 -1.90
N ALA A 79 -28.05 -10.02 -1.95
CA ALA A 79 -27.14 -10.96 -2.60
C ALA A 79 -26.96 -12.27 -1.81
N ARG A 80 -27.43 -12.35 -0.56
CA ARG A 80 -27.37 -13.51 0.33
C ARG A 80 -25.99 -14.21 0.31
N PRO A 81 -24.90 -13.50 0.68
CA PRO A 81 -23.56 -14.05 0.61
C PRO A 81 -23.36 -15.21 1.59
N ASP A 82 -22.64 -16.23 1.18
CA ASP A 82 -22.14 -17.27 2.07
C ASP A 82 -20.91 -16.76 2.86
N ALA A 83 -20.07 -15.91 2.24
CA ALA A 83 -19.00 -15.16 2.88
C ALA A 83 -18.82 -13.77 2.24
N ILE A 84 -18.30 -12.82 3.00
CA ILE A 84 -17.86 -11.50 2.48
C ILE A 84 -16.34 -11.47 2.49
N ILE A 85 -15.74 -11.14 1.35
CA ILE A 85 -14.28 -11.00 1.19
C ILE A 85 -13.95 -9.53 1.11
N VAL A 86 -13.01 -9.10 1.92
CA VAL A 86 -12.58 -7.69 2.01
C VAL A 86 -11.09 -7.59 1.68
N VAL A 87 -10.75 -6.78 0.68
CA VAL A 87 -9.36 -6.52 0.32
C VAL A 87 -9.18 -5.03 0.05
N ALA A 88 -8.54 -4.33 0.97
CA ALA A 88 -8.27 -2.89 0.87
C ALA A 88 -9.53 -2.06 0.49
N PHE A 89 -10.63 -2.28 1.15
CA PHE A 89 -11.91 -1.62 0.87
C PHE A 89 -11.95 -0.17 1.37
N GLY A 90 -11.40 0.08 2.57
CA GLY A 90 -11.25 1.42 3.12
C GLY A 90 -12.47 1.97 3.87
N LEU A 91 -13.49 1.17 4.14
CA LEU A 91 -14.55 1.45 5.09
C LEU A 91 -14.51 0.40 6.21
N ILE A 92 -14.91 0.83 7.41
CA ILE A 92 -15.07 -0.08 8.56
C ILE A 92 -16.41 -0.78 8.42
N LEU A 93 -16.39 -2.11 8.45
CA LEU A 93 -17.58 -2.91 8.48
C LEU A 93 -18.19 -2.88 9.88
N ARG A 94 -19.51 -2.70 9.97
CA ARG A 94 -20.28 -2.74 11.22
C ARG A 94 -20.91 -4.13 11.40
N ARG A 95 -21.46 -4.39 12.55
CA ARG A 95 -22.10 -5.68 12.90
C ARG A 95 -23.13 -6.15 11.88
N ASP A 96 -23.89 -5.21 11.30
CA ASP A 96 -24.88 -5.50 10.25
C ASP A 96 -24.31 -6.22 9.01
N LEU A 97 -23.02 -5.99 8.69
CA LEU A 97 -22.28 -6.73 7.68
C LEU A 97 -21.45 -7.89 8.26
N LEU A 98 -20.86 -7.71 9.44
CA LEU A 98 -19.96 -8.71 10.04
C LEU A 98 -20.71 -10.00 10.39
N ASP A 99 -21.93 -9.86 10.94
CA ASP A 99 -22.76 -10.98 11.39
C ASP A 99 -23.67 -11.54 10.27
N MET A 100 -23.65 -10.92 9.08
CA MET A 100 -24.56 -11.29 7.99
C MET A 100 -24.25 -12.63 7.34
N PRO A 101 -22.99 -12.92 6.87
CA PRO A 101 -22.70 -14.14 6.15
C PRO A 101 -22.41 -15.30 7.11
N PRO A 102 -22.96 -16.51 6.86
CA PRO A 102 -22.77 -17.66 7.76
C PRO A 102 -21.32 -18.08 7.92
N PHE A 103 -20.45 -17.82 6.92
CA PHE A 103 -19.03 -18.09 6.99
C PHE A 103 -18.16 -16.84 7.30
N GLY A 104 -18.79 -15.75 7.70
CA GLY A 104 -18.17 -14.52 8.19
C GLY A 104 -17.52 -13.67 7.13
N CYS A 105 -16.84 -12.62 7.58
CA CYS A 105 -16.09 -11.68 6.77
C CYS A 105 -14.60 -12.02 6.83
N ILE A 106 -13.96 -12.16 5.69
CA ILE A 106 -12.55 -12.54 5.54
C ILE A 106 -11.77 -11.40 4.91
N ASN A 107 -10.66 -11.02 5.53
CA ASN A 107 -9.73 -10.02 4.98
C ASN A 107 -8.44 -10.67 4.48
N VAL A 108 -7.88 -10.12 3.40
CA VAL A 108 -6.50 -10.34 2.99
C VAL A 108 -5.69 -9.11 3.36
N HIS A 109 -4.89 -9.23 4.41
CA HIS A 109 -4.06 -8.15 4.94
C HIS A 109 -2.62 -8.27 4.46
N ALA A 110 -2.03 -7.16 4.00
CA ALA A 110 -0.71 -7.13 3.39
C ALA A 110 0.43 -7.00 4.42
N SER A 111 0.38 -7.81 5.49
CA SER A 111 1.46 -7.99 6.46
C SER A 111 1.38 -9.35 7.15
N LEU A 112 2.41 -9.67 7.91
CA LEU A 112 2.43 -10.81 8.84
C LEU A 112 1.85 -10.36 10.18
N LEU A 113 0.53 -10.45 10.34
CA LEU A 113 -0.15 -10.11 11.58
C LEU A 113 0.41 -10.91 12.78
N PRO A 114 0.50 -10.29 13.96
CA PRO A 114 -0.10 -9.02 14.37
C PRO A 114 0.71 -7.76 14.05
N ARG A 115 1.84 -7.87 13.33
CA ARG A 115 2.62 -6.69 12.92
C ARG A 115 1.92 -5.89 11.83
N HIS A 116 2.05 -4.57 11.89
CA HIS A 116 1.57 -3.63 10.87
C HIS A 116 0.05 -3.68 10.63
N ARG A 117 -0.75 -3.79 11.69
CA ARG A 117 -2.21 -3.57 11.61
C ARG A 117 -2.52 -2.19 11.05
N GLY A 118 -3.61 -2.05 10.30
CA GLY A 118 -4.10 -0.77 9.76
C GLY A 118 -3.83 -0.60 8.27
N VAL A 119 -3.81 0.66 7.83
CA VAL A 119 -4.09 1.03 6.43
C VAL A 119 -2.87 1.09 5.51
N SER A 120 -1.63 0.95 6.00
CA SER A 120 -0.42 1.10 5.20
C SER A 120 0.68 0.10 5.60
N PRO A 121 0.36 -1.21 5.68
CA PRO A 121 1.29 -2.22 6.18
C PRO A 121 2.55 -2.36 5.30
N ILE A 122 2.42 -2.25 3.98
CA ILE A 122 3.52 -2.41 3.03
C ILE A 122 4.59 -1.32 3.24
N GLN A 123 4.16 -0.06 3.30
CA GLN A 123 5.06 1.06 3.57
C GLN A 123 5.68 0.95 4.96
N ALA A 124 4.90 0.49 5.95
CA ALA A 124 5.38 0.34 7.31
C ALA A 124 6.48 -0.72 7.43
N ALA A 125 6.36 -1.86 6.74
CA ALA A 125 7.39 -2.90 6.71
C ALA A 125 8.72 -2.38 6.14
N ILE A 126 8.67 -1.62 5.01
CA ILE A 126 9.88 -1.02 4.43
C ILE A 126 10.48 0.03 5.37
N LEU A 127 9.66 0.92 5.95
CA LEU A 127 10.13 1.97 6.87
C LEU A 127 10.74 1.39 8.14
N ALA A 128 10.19 0.30 8.67
CA ALA A 128 10.73 -0.42 9.82
C ALA A 128 12.06 -1.12 9.48
N GLY A 129 12.29 -1.42 8.20
CA GLY A 129 13.42 -2.19 7.73
C GLY A 129 13.29 -3.67 8.05
N ASP A 130 12.08 -4.17 7.97
CA ASP A 130 11.84 -5.60 8.09
C ASP A 130 12.50 -6.34 6.91
N ASP A 131 13.11 -7.49 7.22
CA ASP A 131 13.73 -8.35 6.18
C ASP A 131 12.68 -9.21 5.46
N VAL A 132 11.56 -9.47 6.12
CA VAL A 132 10.47 -10.35 5.65
C VAL A 132 9.13 -9.68 5.90
N THR A 133 8.22 -9.85 4.95
CA THR A 133 6.81 -9.47 5.07
C THR A 133 5.94 -10.55 4.44
N GLY A 134 4.65 -10.30 4.26
CA GLY A 134 3.77 -11.29 3.66
C GLY A 134 2.32 -10.86 3.59
N CYS A 135 1.45 -11.81 3.34
CA CYS A 135 0.01 -11.64 3.46
C CYS A 135 -0.54 -12.58 4.55
N THR A 136 -1.51 -12.09 5.29
CA THR A 136 -2.28 -12.87 6.26
C THR A 136 -3.75 -12.80 5.90
N THR A 137 -4.42 -13.94 5.80
CA THR A 137 -5.89 -13.98 5.80
C THR A 137 -6.40 -14.04 7.22
N MET A 138 -7.48 -13.33 7.52
CA MET A 138 -8.02 -13.22 8.87
C MET A 138 -9.53 -13.06 8.86
N ARG A 139 -10.19 -13.42 9.96
CA ARG A 139 -11.57 -12.99 10.25
C ARG A 139 -11.59 -11.50 10.53
N ILE A 140 -12.62 -10.83 10.07
CA ILE A 140 -12.83 -9.42 10.46
C ILE A 140 -13.70 -9.40 11.70
N ASP A 141 -13.26 -8.65 12.69
CA ASP A 141 -14.00 -8.28 13.89
C ASP A 141 -14.24 -6.76 13.95
N GLU A 142 -14.70 -6.25 15.08
CA GLU A 142 -14.97 -4.81 15.27
C GLU A 142 -13.69 -3.97 15.40
N GLY A 143 -12.54 -4.61 15.64
CA GLY A 143 -11.25 -3.94 15.79
C GLY A 143 -10.56 -3.68 14.44
N VAL A 144 -9.43 -2.99 14.51
CA VAL A 144 -8.60 -2.77 13.32
C VAL A 144 -7.62 -3.92 13.18
N ASP A 145 -7.89 -4.84 12.27
CA ASP A 145 -7.09 -6.02 11.95
C ASP A 145 -6.75 -6.85 13.21
N THR A 146 -7.73 -7.00 14.12
CA THR A 146 -7.58 -7.69 15.40
C THR A 146 -8.11 -9.12 15.40
N GLY A 147 -8.94 -9.49 14.45
CA GLY A 147 -9.57 -10.81 14.38
C GLY A 147 -8.58 -11.97 14.19
N ASN A 148 -9.06 -13.17 14.41
CA ASN A 148 -8.26 -14.38 14.31
C ASN A 148 -7.64 -14.55 12.94
N THR A 149 -6.36 -14.91 12.88
CA THR A 149 -5.68 -15.21 11.62
C THR A 149 -5.99 -16.66 11.19
N LEU A 150 -5.97 -16.88 9.86
CA LEU A 150 -6.28 -18.16 9.22
C LEU A 150 -5.02 -18.76 8.58
N LEU A 151 -4.59 -18.17 7.47
CA LEU A 151 -3.38 -18.56 6.76
C LEU A 151 -2.46 -17.37 6.57
N ARG A 152 -1.17 -17.65 6.38
CA ARG A 152 -0.17 -16.65 6.00
C ARG A 152 0.78 -17.17 4.93
N VAL A 153 1.34 -16.25 4.16
CA VAL A 153 2.43 -16.49 3.23
C VAL A 153 3.48 -15.41 3.43
N GLU A 154 4.75 -15.81 3.43
CA GLU A 154 5.89 -14.94 3.66
C GLU A 154 6.65 -14.66 2.37
N THR A 155 7.30 -13.51 2.28
CA THR A 155 8.22 -13.14 1.21
C THR A 155 9.31 -12.23 1.75
N PRO A 156 10.57 -12.35 1.31
CA PRO A 156 11.61 -11.40 1.66
C PRO A 156 11.31 -10.02 1.08
N ILE A 157 11.80 -8.98 1.75
CA ILE A 157 11.86 -7.61 1.23
C ILE A 157 13.25 -7.42 0.63
N ALA A 158 13.34 -7.34 -0.69
CA ALA A 158 14.62 -7.12 -1.36
C ALA A 158 15.15 -5.70 -1.10
N PRO A 159 16.47 -5.50 -1.11
CA PRO A 159 17.09 -4.19 -0.87
C PRO A 159 16.60 -3.08 -1.82
N ASP A 160 16.17 -3.43 -3.01
CA ASP A 160 15.65 -2.51 -4.04
C ASP A 160 14.12 -2.47 -4.12
N ASP A 161 13.41 -3.23 -3.26
CA ASP A 161 11.97 -3.19 -3.22
C ASP A 161 11.45 -1.81 -2.83
N THR A 162 10.55 -1.31 -3.66
CA THR A 162 9.72 -0.15 -3.35
C THR A 162 8.34 -0.59 -2.85
N ALA A 163 7.57 0.34 -2.29
CA ALA A 163 6.18 0.03 -1.95
C ALA A 163 5.38 -0.44 -3.18
N GLY A 164 5.70 0.06 -4.38
CA GLY A 164 5.06 -0.37 -5.62
C GLY A 164 5.37 -1.81 -5.99
N THR A 165 6.65 -2.20 -6.03
CA THR A 165 7.07 -3.58 -6.38
C THR A 165 6.56 -4.58 -5.36
N LEU A 166 6.66 -4.24 -4.07
CA LEU A 166 6.21 -5.09 -2.98
C LEU A 166 4.68 -5.24 -2.98
N THR A 167 3.93 -4.18 -3.30
CA THR A 167 2.46 -4.24 -3.46
C THR A 167 2.07 -5.23 -4.55
N ALA A 168 2.71 -5.18 -5.70
CA ALA A 168 2.41 -6.11 -6.81
C ALA A 168 2.72 -7.57 -6.43
N ARG A 169 3.86 -7.81 -5.76
CA ARG A 169 4.23 -9.15 -5.28
C ARG A 169 3.24 -9.68 -4.25
N LEU A 170 2.89 -8.89 -3.25
CA LEU A 170 1.95 -9.29 -2.20
C LEU A 170 0.53 -9.52 -2.75
N ALA A 171 0.08 -8.73 -3.73
CA ALA A 171 -1.19 -8.96 -4.41
C ALA A 171 -1.22 -10.34 -5.10
N GLY A 172 -0.13 -10.70 -5.80
CA GLY A 172 0.01 -12.02 -6.42
C GLY A 172 0.06 -13.18 -5.43
N LEU A 173 0.65 -12.98 -4.24
CA LEU A 173 0.69 -13.98 -3.17
C LEU A 173 -0.62 -14.10 -2.40
N GLY A 174 -1.31 -12.96 -2.18
CA GLY A 174 -2.59 -12.92 -1.47
C GLY A 174 -3.72 -13.62 -2.19
N ALA A 175 -3.72 -13.61 -3.51
CA ALA A 175 -4.77 -14.20 -4.33
C ALA A 175 -4.90 -15.73 -4.14
N PRO A 176 -3.87 -16.56 -4.35
CA PRO A 176 -3.95 -18.00 -4.09
C PRO A 176 -4.11 -18.31 -2.60
N LEU A 177 -3.57 -17.47 -1.69
CA LEU A 177 -3.75 -17.61 -0.26
C LEU A 177 -5.24 -17.49 0.11
N LEU A 178 -5.96 -16.52 -0.46
CA LEU A 178 -7.39 -16.34 -0.26
C LEU A 178 -8.19 -17.58 -0.68
N VAL A 179 -7.92 -18.12 -1.87
CA VAL A 179 -8.63 -19.32 -2.37
C VAL A 179 -8.42 -20.50 -1.43
N ARG A 180 -7.18 -20.76 -1.02
CA ARG A 180 -6.86 -21.82 -0.03
C ARG A 180 -7.54 -21.59 1.32
N THR A 181 -7.63 -20.34 1.76
CA THR A 181 -8.32 -20.00 3.01
C THR A 181 -9.80 -20.33 2.91
N LEU A 182 -10.44 -19.99 1.80
CA LEU A 182 -11.85 -20.29 1.58
C LEU A 182 -12.10 -21.80 1.46
N ASP A 183 -11.20 -22.53 0.82
CA ASP A 183 -11.29 -24.00 0.78
C ASP A 183 -11.40 -24.55 2.21
N GLY A 184 -10.47 -24.18 3.09
CA GLY A 184 -10.48 -24.64 4.47
C GLY A 184 -11.69 -24.15 5.28
N ILE A 185 -12.18 -22.94 5.03
CA ILE A 185 -13.40 -22.43 5.70
C ILE A 185 -14.63 -23.24 5.30
N PHE A 186 -14.78 -23.54 4.00
CA PHE A 186 -15.99 -24.19 3.49
C PHE A 186 -15.99 -25.71 3.66
N ASP A 187 -14.84 -26.34 3.82
CA ASP A 187 -14.73 -27.77 4.15
C ASP A 187 -14.61 -28.04 5.67
N GLY A 188 -14.47 -26.97 6.47
CA GLY A 188 -14.38 -27.06 7.93
C GLY A 188 -12.99 -27.38 8.45
N SER A 189 -11.95 -27.39 7.60
CA SER A 189 -10.55 -27.67 8.01
C SER A 189 -9.76 -26.43 8.43
N ALA A 190 -10.33 -25.23 8.27
CA ALA A 190 -9.66 -23.98 8.65
C ALA A 190 -9.44 -23.91 10.17
N HIS A 191 -8.21 -23.63 10.57
CA HIS A 191 -7.85 -23.36 11.96
C HIS A 191 -7.67 -21.87 12.17
N GLU A 192 -8.36 -21.32 13.17
CA GLU A 192 -8.23 -19.92 13.55
C GLU A 192 -7.20 -19.78 14.67
N ILE A 193 -6.31 -18.81 14.53
CA ILE A 193 -5.26 -18.52 15.51
C ILE A 193 -5.51 -17.12 16.09
N ILE A 194 -5.68 -17.08 17.42
CA ILE A 194 -5.80 -15.80 18.14
C ILE A 194 -4.49 -15.04 18.03
N GLN A 195 -4.58 -13.75 17.68
CA GLN A 195 -3.40 -12.91 17.58
C GLN A 195 -2.85 -12.53 18.98
N ASP A 196 -1.53 -12.58 19.16
CA ASP A 196 -0.89 -12.00 20.35
C ASP A 196 -0.87 -10.46 20.22
N HIS A 197 -1.76 -9.80 20.94
CA HIS A 197 -1.90 -8.35 20.92
C HIS A 197 -0.67 -7.60 21.46
N ALA A 198 0.18 -8.26 22.26
CA ALA A 198 1.41 -7.64 22.77
C ALA A 198 2.46 -7.42 21.68
N LEU A 199 2.40 -8.21 20.58
CA LEU A 199 3.28 -8.11 19.42
C LEU A 199 2.74 -7.17 18.33
N ALA A 200 1.55 -6.58 18.54
CA ALA A 200 0.91 -5.76 17.52
C ALA A 200 1.63 -4.42 17.33
N THR A 201 1.84 -4.07 16.06
CA THR A 201 2.24 -2.71 15.66
C THR A 201 1.19 -2.11 14.75
N PHE A 202 1.08 -0.77 14.74
CA PHE A 202 0.00 -0.08 14.06
C PHE A 202 0.53 0.87 13.00
N THR A 203 -0.19 0.96 11.88
CA THR A 203 0.17 1.82 10.76
C THR A 203 -0.77 3.00 10.64
N LYS A 204 -0.26 4.12 10.12
CA LYS A 204 -1.05 5.32 9.85
C LYS A 204 -1.21 5.50 8.34
N LYS A 205 -2.30 6.16 7.95
CA LYS A 205 -2.53 6.50 6.55
C LYS A 205 -1.41 7.38 6.00
N ILE A 206 -0.79 6.95 4.91
CA ILE A 206 0.20 7.76 4.19
C ILE A 206 -0.49 8.97 3.59
N ARG A 207 0.19 10.13 3.66
CA ARG A 207 -0.25 11.43 3.13
C ARG A 207 0.87 12.07 2.33
N LYS A 208 0.56 13.07 1.49
CA LYS A 208 1.54 13.75 0.63
C LYS A 208 2.77 14.27 1.39
N HIS A 209 2.57 14.86 2.58
CA HIS A 209 3.67 15.41 3.38
C HIS A 209 4.63 14.36 3.95
N HIS A 210 4.21 13.09 4.06
CA HIS A 210 5.11 12.01 4.49
C HIS A 210 6.27 11.75 3.51
N GLY A 211 6.11 12.21 2.26
CA GLY A 211 7.19 12.15 1.27
C GLY A 211 8.28 13.21 1.46
N LEU A 212 8.08 14.25 2.27
CA LEU A 212 9.12 15.24 2.52
C LEU A 212 10.32 14.60 3.23
N ILE A 213 11.49 14.78 2.66
CA ILE A 213 12.74 14.32 3.23
C ILE A 213 13.18 15.28 4.32
N ASP A 214 13.37 14.77 5.52
CA ASP A 214 14.01 15.43 6.64
C ASP A 214 15.48 15.00 6.68
N TRP A 215 16.36 15.81 6.12
CA TRP A 215 17.80 15.50 6.01
C TRP A 215 18.49 15.32 7.37
N MET A 216 17.86 15.72 8.48
CA MET A 216 18.38 15.47 9.83
C MET A 216 18.30 14.00 10.26
N LYS A 217 17.58 13.17 9.50
CA LYS A 217 17.50 11.72 9.70
C LYS A 217 18.74 11.01 9.17
N SER A 218 18.92 9.74 9.60
CA SER A 218 20.01 8.90 9.09
C SER A 218 19.81 8.51 7.61
N ALA A 219 20.89 8.24 6.92
CA ALA A 219 20.86 7.78 5.54
C ALA A 219 20.03 6.49 5.37
N ILE A 220 20.06 5.59 6.36
CA ILE A 220 19.27 4.37 6.38
C ILE A 220 17.77 4.69 6.45
N GLU A 221 17.35 5.58 7.34
CA GLU A 221 15.94 5.99 7.44
C GLU A 221 15.46 6.67 6.15
N LEU A 222 16.30 7.48 5.53
CA LEU A 222 15.94 8.21 4.32
C LEU A 222 15.92 7.32 3.09
N GLU A 223 16.83 6.35 2.97
CA GLU A 223 16.81 5.34 1.91
C GLU A 223 15.52 4.52 1.96
N ARG A 224 15.16 4.00 3.15
CA ARG A 224 13.90 3.29 3.38
C ARG A 224 12.69 4.16 3.05
N ARG A 225 12.73 5.45 3.39
CA ARG A 225 11.67 6.41 3.06
C ARG A 225 11.53 6.59 1.56
N VAL A 226 12.61 6.71 0.81
CA VAL A 226 12.56 6.79 -0.66
C VAL A 226 11.84 5.57 -1.23
N ARG A 227 12.21 4.38 -0.81
CA ARG A 227 11.56 3.14 -1.27
C ARG A 227 10.10 3.02 -0.82
N ALA A 228 9.82 3.29 0.46
CA ALA A 228 8.47 3.19 1.02
C ALA A 228 7.49 4.21 0.43
N MET A 229 7.98 5.38 -0.02
CA MET A 229 7.13 6.41 -0.62
C MET A 229 7.01 6.27 -2.15
N THR A 230 7.70 5.34 -2.78
CA THR A 230 7.66 5.12 -4.23
C THR A 230 6.63 4.02 -4.59
N PRO A 231 5.67 4.27 -5.50
CA PRO A 231 5.52 5.44 -6.38
C PRO A 231 4.76 6.64 -5.76
N TRP A 232 4.05 6.45 -4.67
CA TRP A 232 3.23 7.47 -4.03
C TRP A 232 3.44 7.49 -2.52
N PRO A 233 3.52 8.67 -1.89
CA PRO A 233 3.41 10.03 -2.45
C PRO A 233 4.68 10.54 -3.13
N SER A 234 5.70 9.72 -3.26
CA SER A 234 7.07 9.97 -3.66
C SER A 234 7.87 10.76 -2.61
N ALA A 235 9.12 10.36 -2.40
CA ALA A 235 10.03 11.14 -1.57
C ALA A 235 10.42 12.42 -2.31
N TYR A 236 10.52 13.55 -1.60
CA TYR A 236 10.89 14.82 -2.21
C TYR A 236 11.58 15.76 -1.24
N THR A 237 12.33 16.68 -1.81
CA THR A 237 13.01 17.79 -1.15
C THR A 237 12.81 19.06 -1.97
N PHE A 238 13.51 20.14 -1.59
CA PHE A 238 13.54 21.38 -2.38
C PHE A 238 14.99 21.79 -2.65
N LEU A 239 15.22 22.34 -3.84
CA LEU A 239 16.46 22.99 -4.27
C LEU A 239 16.11 24.40 -4.75
N GLY A 240 16.62 25.42 -4.07
CA GLY A 240 16.29 26.82 -4.40
C GLY A 240 14.76 27.08 -4.44
N GLY A 241 14.01 26.53 -3.49
CA GLY A 241 12.55 26.67 -3.39
C GLY A 241 11.74 25.80 -4.39
N ARG A 242 12.39 25.13 -5.34
CA ARG A 242 11.73 24.25 -6.31
C ARG A 242 11.69 22.81 -5.82
N ARG A 243 10.53 22.17 -5.96
CA ARG A 243 10.37 20.77 -5.55
C ARG A 243 11.20 19.85 -6.44
N LEU A 244 11.96 18.98 -5.80
CA LEU A 244 12.77 17.94 -6.42
C LEU A 244 12.39 16.58 -5.81
N GLN A 245 11.75 15.72 -6.59
CA GLN A 245 11.41 14.37 -6.18
C GLN A 245 12.65 13.48 -6.30
N ILE A 246 12.82 12.59 -5.34
CA ILE A 246 13.87 11.56 -5.32
C ILE A 246 13.21 10.22 -5.55
N ASP A 247 13.43 9.65 -6.74
CA ASP A 247 12.82 8.38 -7.15
C ASP A 247 13.66 7.17 -6.73
N SER A 248 14.99 7.36 -6.55
CA SER A 248 15.90 6.29 -6.12
C SER A 248 17.15 6.89 -5.48
N ALA A 249 17.58 6.29 -4.38
CA ALA A 249 18.81 6.62 -3.69
C ALA A 249 19.41 5.36 -3.04
N VAL A 250 20.70 5.39 -2.76
CA VAL A 250 21.41 4.35 -2.01
C VAL A 250 22.26 4.98 -0.92
N ILE A 251 22.60 4.22 0.11
CA ILE A 251 23.46 4.69 1.19
C ILE A 251 24.88 4.87 0.66
N SER A 252 25.47 6.06 0.89
CA SER A 252 26.88 6.35 0.61
C SER A 252 27.73 6.21 1.86
N ARG A 253 29.00 5.89 1.66
CA ARG A 253 30.00 5.82 2.75
C ARG A 253 30.62 7.17 3.11
N ASP A 254 30.24 8.25 2.42
CA ASP A 254 30.80 9.58 2.69
C ASP A 254 30.44 10.06 4.11
N SER A 255 31.39 10.77 4.71
CA SER A 255 31.28 11.23 6.08
C SER A 255 30.61 12.61 6.22
N ALA A 256 30.09 12.86 7.40
CA ALA A 256 29.23 13.95 7.81
C ALA A 256 29.69 15.37 7.42
N LYS A 257 28.79 16.08 6.75
CA LYS A 257 28.70 17.54 6.67
C LYS A 257 27.34 17.96 7.21
N ILE A 258 27.03 19.24 7.14
CA ILE A 258 25.72 19.76 7.51
C ILE A 258 24.64 18.99 6.73
N PRO A 259 23.63 18.41 7.40
CA PRO A 259 22.56 17.66 6.76
C PRO A 259 21.86 18.45 5.63
N GLY A 260 21.58 17.80 4.52
CA GLY A 260 21.03 18.41 3.32
C GLY A 260 22.07 19.02 2.37
N THR A 261 23.35 19.11 2.76
CA THR A 261 24.38 19.67 1.91
C THR A 261 24.81 18.68 0.83
N VAL A 262 24.91 19.14 -0.41
CA VAL A 262 25.52 18.42 -1.53
C VAL A 262 27.00 18.28 -1.29
N VAL A 263 27.51 17.06 -1.13
CA VAL A 263 28.91 16.78 -0.83
C VAL A 263 29.71 16.33 -2.05
N SER A 264 29.03 15.76 -3.04
CA SER A 264 29.60 15.35 -4.33
C SER A 264 28.57 15.52 -5.44
N LEU A 265 29.04 15.71 -6.66
CA LEU A 265 28.20 15.86 -7.85
C LEU A 265 28.28 14.66 -8.79
N SER A 266 29.30 13.85 -8.71
CA SER A 266 29.52 12.66 -9.55
C SER A 266 30.20 11.57 -8.71
N PRO A 267 29.42 10.66 -8.12
CA PRO A 267 27.96 10.64 -8.03
C PRO A 267 27.37 11.81 -7.21
N LEU A 268 26.08 12.10 -7.41
CA LEU A 268 25.39 13.10 -6.57
C LEU A 268 25.17 12.53 -5.18
N VAL A 269 25.87 13.09 -4.20
CA VAL A 269 25.78 12.69 -2.80
C VAL A 269 25.33 13.85 -1.93
N VAL A 270 24.39 13.58 -1.02
CA VAL A 270 23.84 14.55 -0.09
C VAL A 270 24.04 14.06 1.34
N ALA A 271 24.58 14.91 2.21
CA ALA A 271 24.77 14.61 3.62
C ALA A 271 23.44 14.42 4.36
N CYS A 272 23.40 13.47 5.29
CA CYS A 272 22.28 13.19 6.17
C CYS A 272 22.66 13.50 7.62
N GLY A 273 21.72 13.39 8.57
CA GLY A 273 22.03 13.52 9.99
C GLY A 273 23.08 12.51 10.46
N GLU A 274 23.05 11.32 9.86
CA GLU A 274 24.09 10.29 9.98
C GLU A 274 24.30 9.65 8.62
N GLY A 275 25.55 9.63 8.13
CA GLY A 275 25.92 9.13 6.80
C GLY A 275 25.49 10.07 5.68
N ALA A 276 25.38 9.54 4.47
CA ALA A 276 24.97 10.29 3.28
C ALA A 276 24.17 9.41 2.32
N LEU A 277 23.39 10.05 1.45
CA LEU A 277 22.68 9.40 0.37
C LEU A 277 23.30 9.73 -0.98
N GLU A 278 23.59 8.71 -1.76
CA GLU A 278 23.84 8.84 -3.18
C GLU A 278 22.51 8.80 -3.92
N ILE A 279 22.17 9.87 -4.61
CA ILE A 279 20.94 10.04 -5.38
C ILE A 279 21.14 9.44 -6.77
N ARG A 280 20.35 8.44 -7.12
CA ARG A 280 20.43 7.72 -8.40
C ARG A 280 19.44 8.24 -9.43
N LYS A 281 18.25 8.67 -8.99
CA LYS A 281 17.19 9.12 -9.89
C LYS A 281 16.37 10.23 -9.24
N ILE A 282 16.16 11.29 -10.00
CA ILE A 282 15.42 12.46 -9.56
C ILE A 282 14.36 12.83 -10.58
N ARG A 283 13.38 13.63 -10.13
CA ARG A 283 12.34 14.17 -10.99
C ARG A 283 12.03 15.60 -10.58
N PRO A 284 12.46 16.60 -11.34
CA PRO A 284 12.05 17.97 -11.14
C PRO A 284 10.54 18.13 -11.38
N GLU A 285 9.95 19.12 -10.74
CA GLU A 285 8.53 19.39 -10.88
C GLU A 285 8.13 19.60 -12.36
N GLY A 286 7.08 18.91 -12.79
CA GLY A 286 6.60 18.98 -14.19
C GLY A 286 7.47 18.29 -15.23
N ARG A 287 8.56 17.62 -14.84
CA ARG A 287 9.49 16.94 -15.75
C ARG A 287 9.44 15.41 -15.61
N ARG A 288 10.05 14.71 -16.58
CA ARG A 288 10.31 13.27 -16.48
C ARG A 288 11.37 12.95 -15.43
N ALA A 289 11.41 11.71 -14.97
CA ALA A 289 12.51 11.22 -14.17
C ALA A 289 13.80 11.18 -15.02
N MET A 290 14.93 11.52 -14.37
CA MET A 290 16.25 11.62 -15.03
C MET A 290 17.36 11.28 -14.04
N THR A 291 18.57 11.07 -14.56
CA THR A 291 19.77 10.94 -13.73
C THR A 291 20.20 12.30 -13.18
N PRO A 292 21.00 12.35 -12.10
CA PRO A 292 21.57 13.59 -11.61
C PRO A 292 22.42 14.34 -12.66
N ASP A 293 23.15 13.62 -13.53
CA ASP A 293 23.95 14.24 -14.59
C ASP A 293 23.08 14.89 -15.65
N GLU A 294 21.99 14.23 -16.10
CA GLU A 294 21.01 14.85 -16.98
C GLU A 294 20.38 16.12 -16.34
N PHE A 295 20.12 16.09 -15.04
CA PHE A 295 19.60 17.25 -14.33
C PHE A 295 20.58 18.41 -14.32
N ARG A 296 21.86 18.14 -14.02
CA ARG A 296 22.94 19.15 -13.99
C ARG A 296 23.20 19.81 -15.33
N ALA A 297 23.00 19.09 -16.43
CA ALA A 297 23.15 19.67 -17.77
C ALA A 297 22.22 20.88 -18.03
N GLY A 298 21.09 20.97 -17.33
CA GLY A 298 20.12 22.06 -17.48
C GLY A 298 19.83 22.85 -16.20
N ASN A 299 20.50 22.56 -15.09
CA ASN A 299 20.26 23.19 -13.80
C ASN A 299 21.58 23.45 -13.06
N LYS A 300 21.66 24.62 -12.41
CA LYS A 300 22.80 24.91 -11.54
C LYS A 300 22.67 24.07 -10.25
N LEU A 301 23.68 23.28 -9.99
CA LEU A 301 23.86 22.52 -8.75
C LEU A 301 25.36 22.47 -8.46
N ALA A 302 25.73 22.84 -7.24
CA ALA A 302 27.13 22.90 -6.82
C ALA A 302 27.35 22.12 -5.50
N VAL A 303 28.59 21.70 -5.28
CA VAL A 303 29.00 21.22 -3.94
C VAL A 303 28.82 22.38 -2.95
N GLY A 304 28.18 22.09 -1.83
CA GLY A 304 27.81 23.09 -0.83
C GLY A 304 26.37 23.58 -0.92
N ASP A 305 25.66 23.35 -2.02
CA ASP A 305 24.23 23.65 -2.09
C ASP A 305 23.47 22.84 -1.04
N VAL A 306 22.42 23.43 -0.46
CA VAL A 306 21.61 22.80 0.60
C VAL A 306 20.24 22.45 0.05
N LEU A 307 19.90 21.16 0.14
CA LEU A 307 18.57 20.64 -0.11
C LEU A 307 17.76 20.71 1.18
N GLY A 308 16.51 21.14 1.11
CA GLY A 308 15.64 21.24 2.29
C GLY A 308 14.24 21.69 1.96
N ALA A 309 13.41 21.89 2.99
CA ALA A 309 12.14 22.56 2.83
C ALA A 309 12.38 24.03 2.43
N PRO A 310 11.47 24.66 1.65
CA PRO A 310 11.55 26.10 1.44
C PRO A 310 11.56 26.79 2.80
N ALA A 311 12.34 27.88 2.93
CA ALA A 311 12.24 28.73 4.10
C ALA A 311 10.77 29.12 4.30
N LYS A 312 10.27 29.02 5.53
CA LYS A 312 8.95 29.60 5.85
C LYS A 312 9.13 31.10 5.75
N ASP A 313 8.41 31.74 4.80
CA ASP A 313 8.23 33.18 4.78
C ASP A 313 7.53 33.65 6.06
#